data_fba337c481bde4538ff69e1a0ad87eb7
#
_entry.id   fba337c481bde4538ff69e1a0ad87eb7
#
_cell.length_a   1.000
_cell.length_b   1.000
_cell.length_c   1.000
_cell.angle_alpha   90.00
_cell.angle_beta   90.00
_cell.angle_gamma   90.00
#
_symmetry.space_group_name_H-M   'P 1'
#
loop_
_entity.id
_entity.type
_entity.pdbx_description
1 polymer ?
#
loop_
_entity_poly.entity_id
_entity_poly.type
_entity_poly.pdbx_seq_one_letter_code
_entity_poly.pdbx_strand_id
1 'polypeptide(L)'
;MASFNKVLLIGNLTRDPELRYTSGGTAVASFGLAVNRKFKQGEEWKDEVCFVDITVWAKQGENCAEYLNKGSQAFIEGRLNYQTWEDKQSGQQRSKLEAVSYTHLTLPTNREV
;
A
#
# COMPACT_ATOMS: atom_id res chain seq x y z
N MET A 1 -8.38 -8.75 -26.77
CA MET A 1 -8.69 -7.71 -25.80
C MET A 1 -7.44 -7.32 -25.03
N ALA A 2 -7.21 -6.04 -24.92
CA ALA A 2 -6.02 -5.55 -24.22
C ALA A 2 -6.39 -5.16 -22.79
N SER A 3 -5.48 -5.43 -21.86
CA SER A 3 -5.69 -5.09 -20.46
C SER A 3 -4.42 -4.46 -19.91
N PHE A 4 -4.58 -3.49 -19.06
CA PHE A 4 -3.45 -2.84 -18.44
C PHE A 4 -3.81 -2.47 -17.01
N ASN A 5 -2.94 -2.82 -16.07
CA ASN A 5 -3.23 -2.58 -14.67
C ASN A 5 -1.93 -2.20 -13.98
N LYS A 6 -1.78 -0.93 -13.65
CA LYS A 6 -0.57 -0.45 -13.01
C LYS A 6 -0.92 0.71 -12.09
N VAL A 7 -0.31 0.72 -10.93
CA VAL A 7 -0.52 1.80 -9.99
C VAL A 7 0.84 2.31 -9.54
N LEU A 8 0.95 3.62 -9.39
CA LEU A 8 2.13 4.28 -8.86
C LEU A 8 1.68 5.17 -7.73
N LEU A 9 2.26 4.98 -6.56
CA LEU A 9 1.86 5.72 -5.38
C LEU A 9 3.07 6.19 -4.61
N ILE A 10 2.99 7.41 -4.09
CA ILE A 10 3.98 7.92 -3.15
C ILE A 10 3.21 8.38 -1.93
N GLY A 11 3.57 7.89 -0.79
CA GLY A 11 2.88 8.27 0.44
C GLY A 11 3.66 7.84 1.66
N ASN A 12 3.00 7.94 2.80
CA ASN A 12 3.64 7.58 4.07
C ASN A 12 2.92 6.40 4.68
N LEU A 13 3.69 5.50 5.28
CA LEU A 13 3.11 4.34 5.92
C LEU A 13 2.28 4.76 7.13
N THR A 14 1.11 4.18 7.27
CA THR A 14 0.22 4.49 8.38
C THR A 14 0.49 3.62 9.59
N ARG A 15 1.22 2.52 9.38
CA ARG A 15 1.58 1.61 10.46
C ARG A 15 2.83 0.85 10.04
N ASP A 16 3.47 0.20 10.99
CA ASP A 16 4.62 -0.64 10.66
C ASP A 16 4.16 -1.80 9.79
N PRO A 17 4.98 -2.22 8.81
CA PRO A 17 4.60 -3.37 7.99
C PRO A 17 4.46 -4.63 8.83
N GLU A 18 3.44 -5.40 8.54
CA GLU A 18 3.21 -6.67 9.21
C GLU A 18 3.73 -7.76 8.30
N LEU A 19 4.70 -8.52 8.74
CA LEU A 19 5.30 -9.58 7.94
C LEU A 19 4.75 -10.92 8.35
N ARG A 20 4.26 -11.68 7.38
CA ARG A 20 3.74 -13.00 7.62
C ARG A 20 4.30 -13.93 6.55
N TYR A 21 4.19 -15.23 6.79
CA TYR A 21 4.63 -16.21 5.82
C TYR A 21 3.46 -17.11 5.47
N THR A 22 3.32 -17.42 4.19
CA THR A 22 2.25 -18.33 3.76
C THR A 22 2.62 -19.74 4.15
N SER A 23 1.70 -20.68 3.97
CA SER A 23 1.96 -22.07 4.29
C SER A 23 3.10 -22.64 3.44
N GLY A 24 3.36 -22.05 2.29
CA GLY A 24 4.49 -22.46 1.46
C GLY A 24 5.80 -21.78 1.81
N GLY A 25 5.80 -20.92 2.82
CA GLY A 25 7.03 -20.25 3.23
C GLY A 25 7.33 -18.95 2.52
N THR A 26 6.39 -18.40 1.77
CA THR A 26 6.60 -17.15 1.06
C THR A 26 6.27 -15.97 1.98
N ALA A 27 7.13 -15.00 2.03
CA ALA A 27 6.93 -13.81 2.85
C ALA A 27 5.88 -12.89 2.24
N VAL A 28 5.05 -12.32 3.08
CA VAL A 28 4.04 -11.36 2.66
C VAL A 28 4.03 -10.22 3.68
N ALA A 29 4.30 -9.02 3.24
CA ALA A 29 4.23 -7.85 4.10
C ALA A 29 3.02 -7.02 3.73
N SER A 30 2.33 -6.49 4.72
CA SER A 30 1.18 -5.64 4.46
C SER A 30 1.26 -4.41 5.33
N PHE A 31 0.82 -3.29 4.77
CA PHE A 31 0.78 -2.04 5.50
C PHE A 31 -0.20 -1.10 4.79
N GLY A 32 -0.51 -0.01 5.44
CA GLY A 32 -1.34 1.03 4.86
C GLY A 32 -0.48 2.17 4.37
N LEU A 33 -0.89 2.80 3.29
CA LEU A 33 -0.19 3.94 2.74
C LEU A 33 -1.17 5.11 2.68
N ALA A 34 -0.76 6.24 3.22
CA ALA A 34 -1.56 7.46 3.17
C ALA A 34 -1.01 8.34 2.07
N VAL A 35 -1.83 8.60 1.05
CA VAL A 35 -1.45 9.41 -0.08
C VAL A 35 -2.21 10.72 0.04
N ASN A 36 -1.49 11.80 0.27
CA ASN A 36 -2.10 13.10 0.50
C ASN A 36 -2.21 13.87 -0.79
N ARG A 37 -3.29 14.60 -0.91
CA ARG A 37 -3.50 15.44 -2.07
C ARG A 37 -4.03 16.78 -1.59
N LYS A 38 -3.48 17.86 -2.11
CA LYS A 38 -4.00 19.19 -1.83
C LYS A 38 -4.66 19.71 -3.08
N PHE A 39 -5.80 20.36 -2.92
CA PHE A 39 -6.49 20.96 -4.05
C PHE A 39 -7.17 22.22 -3.62
N LYS A 40 -7.43 23.08 -4.58
CA LYS A 40 -8.07 24.36 -4.32
C LYS A 40 -9.53 24.28 -4.75
N GLN A 41 -10.42 24.64 -3.82
CA GLN A 41 -11.81 24.66 -4.14
C GLN A 41 -12.29 26.07 -3.85
N GLY A 42 -12.62 26.81 -4.88
CA GLY A 42 -12.91 28.22 -4.73
C GLY A 42 -11.65 28.94 -4.35
N GLU A 43 -11.66 29.61 -3.22
CA GLU A 43 -10.48 30.29 -2.75
C GLU A 43 -9.84 29.58 -1.56
N GLU A 44 -10.32 28.39 -1.23
CA GLU A 44 -9.80 27.65 -0.08
C GLU A 44 -8.97 26.47 -0.54
N TRP A 45 -7.88 26.23 0.17
CA TRP A 45 -7.09 25.04 -0.04
C TRP A 45 -7.61 23.94 0.86
N LYS A 46 -7.79 22.76 0.30
CA LYS A 46 -8.29 21.62 1.04
C LYS A 46 -7.33 20.44 0.91
N ASP A 47 -7.33 19.59 1.94
CA ASP A 47 -6.50 18.42 1.95
C ASP A 47 -7.37 17.19 1.83
N GLU A 48 -6.88 16.20 1.10
CA GLU A 48 -7.59 14.96 0.96
C GLU A 48 -6.58 13.84 1.14
N VAL A 49 -6.95 12.81 1.89
CA VAL A 49 -6.05 11.69 2.13
C VAL A 49 -6.71 10.44 1.61
N CYS A 50 -5.97 9.69 0.79
CA CYS A 50 -6.42 8.42 0.27
C CYS A 50 -5.64 7.34 0.99
N PHE A 51 -6.34 6.42 1.67
CA PHE A 51 -5.68 5.34 2.38
C PHE A 51 -5.76 4.08 1.53
N VAL A 52 -4.63 3.48 1.25
CA VAL A 52 -4.54 2.33 0.37
C VAL A 52 -3.84 1.20 1.11
N ASP A 53 -4.40 0.00 1.04
CA ASP A 53 -3.72 -1.16 1.60
C ASP A 53 -2.73 -1.68 0.59
N ILE A 54 -1.52 -1.94 1.03
CA ILE A 54 -0.43 -2.40 0.17
C ILE A 54 -0.01 -3.79 0.62
N THR A 55 0.20 -4.68 -0.34
CA THR A 55 0.70 -6.02 -0.08
C THR A 55 1.95 -6.23 -0.92
N VAL A 56 3.02 -6.67 -0.29
CA VAL A 56 4.31 -6.87 -0.96
C VAL A 56 4.76 -8.30 -0.71
N TRP A 57 5.11 -9.00 -1.78
CA TRP A 57 5.42 -10.43 -1.70
C TRP A 57 6.90 -10.74 -1.76
N ALA A 58 7.25 -11.87 -1.18
CA ALA A 58 8.57 -12.49 -1.29
C ALA A 58 9.68 -11.60 -0.73
N LYS A 59 10.80 -11.55 -1.39
CA LYS A 59 11.96 -10.84 -0.90
C LYS A 59 11.68 -9.36 -0.67
N GLN A 60 10.90 -8.77 -1.53
CA GLN A 60 10.56 -7.37 -1.36
C GLN A 60 9.71 -7.15 -0.13
N GLY A 61 8.86 -8.12 0.21
CA GLY A 61 8.09 -8.04 1.46
C GLY A 61 9.00 -8.06 2.68
N GLU A 62 10.01 -8.93 2.65
CA GLU A 62 10.98 -8.98 3.74
C GLU A 62 11.73 -7.65 3.85
N ASN A 63 12.11 -7.08 2.71
CA ASN A 63 12.82 -5.80 2.73
C ASN A 63 11.94 -4.69 3.26
N CYS A 64 10.65 -4.68 2.91
CA CYS A 64 9.74 -3.69 3.44
C CYS A 64 9.66 -3.78 4.96
N ALA A 65 9.53 -4.99 5.49
CA ALA A 65 9.41 -5.16 6.92
C ALA A 65 10.70 -4.75 7.65
N GLU A 66 11.83 -4.91 6.98
CA GLU A 66 13.09 -4.57 7.61
C GLU A 66 13.39 -3.08 7.59
N TYR A 67 13.06 -2.40 6.49
CA TYR A 67 13.50 -1.02 6.31
C TYR A 67 12.42 0.05 6.43
N LEU A 68 11.16 -0.32 6.41
CA LEU A 68 10.09 0.67 6.48
C LEU A 68 9.41 0.63 7.84
N ASN A 69 9.00 1.80 8.29
CA ASN A 69 8.31 1.95 9.57
C ASN A 69 7.13 2.86 9.39
N LYS A 70 6.26 2.88 10.38
CA LYS A 70 5.17 3.84 10.40
C LYS A 70 5.74 5.24 10.18
N GLY A 71 5.17 5.97 9.27
CA GLY A 71 5.63 7.31 8.93
C GLY A 71 6.66 7.38 7.82
N SER A 72 7.25 6.24 7.44
CA SER A 72 8.23 6.25 6.35
C SER A 72 7.57 6.63 5.04
N GLN A 73 8.29 7.36 4.21
CA GLN A 73 7.80 7.70 2.89
C GLN A 73 8.27 6.64 1.90
N ALA A 74 7.37 6.18 1.07
CA ALA A 74 7.68 5.11 0.14
C ALA A 74 7.05 5.36 -1.22
N PHE A 75 7.73 4.90 -2.25
CA PHE A 75 7.22 4.93 -3.61
C PHE A 75 6.88 3.48 -3.96
N ILE A 76 5.63 3.25 -4.31
CA ILE A 76 5.13 1.91 -4.58
C ILE A 76 4.74 1.82 -6.05
N GLU A 77 5.24 0.80 -6.73
CA GLU A 77 4.82 0.51 -8.09
C GLU A 77 4.23 -0.88 -8.09
N GLY A 78 3.02 -1.05 -8.56
CA GLY A 78 2.38 -2.35 -8.53
C GLY A 78 1.14 -2.37 -9.38
N ARG A 79 0.20 -3.19 -8.98
CA ARG A 79 -1.07 -3.31 -9.67
C ARG A 79 -2.19 -3.33 -8.66
N LEU A 80 -3.38 -3.02 -9.11
CA LEU A 80 -4.55 -3.14 -8.25
C LEU A 80 -5.01 -4.58 -8.24
N ASN A 81 -5.46 -5.02 -7.11
CA ASN A 81 -5.97 -6.37 -6.95
C ASN A 81 -7.29 -6.30 -6.18
N TYR A 82 -8.31 -6.90 -6.74
CA TYR A 82 -9.63 -6.89 -6.13
C TYR A 82 -9.88 -8.29 -5.56
N GLN A 83 -10.13 -8.35 -4.26
CA GLN A 83 -10.35 -9.61 -3.59
C GLN A 83 -11.76 -9.67 -3.08
N THR A 84 -12.38 -10.83 -3.21
CA THR A 84 -13.69 -11.07 -2.61
C THR A 84 -13.60 -12.34 -1.79
N TRP A 85 -14.29 -12.35 -0.68
CA TRP A 85 -14.34 -13.54 0.17
C TRP A 85 -15.65 -13.54 0.93
N GLU A 86 -16.00 -14.70 1.47
CA GLU A 86 -17.19 -14.82 2.25
C GLU A 86 -16.84 -14.72 3.71
N ASP A 87 -17.55 -13.84 4.43
CA ASP A 87 -17.33 -13.68 5.85
C ASP A 87 -17.98 -14.83 6.55
N LYS A 88 -17.22 -15.67 7.21
CA LYS A 88 -17.74 -16.87 7.84
C LYS A 88 -18.67 -16.57 8.99
N GLN A 89 -18.53 -15.41 9.62
CA GLN A 89 -19.38 -15.10 10.75
C GLN A 89 -20.74 -14.59 10.33
N SER A 90 -20.79 -13.77 9.31
CA SER A 90 -22.04 -13.17 8.88
C SER A 90 -22.61 -13.80 7.63
N GLY A 91 -21.82 -14.59 6.91
CA GLY A 91 -22.24 -15.17 5.65
C GLY A 91 -22.30 -14.16 4.51
N GLN A 92 -21.84 -12.95 4.74
CA GLN A 92 -21.89 -11.91 3.72
C GLN A 92 -20.63 -11.94 2.89
N GLN A 93 -20.78 -11.59 1.63
CA GLN A 93 -19.63 -11.50 0.76
C GLN A 93 -18.94 -10.16 0.96
N ARG A 94 -17.65 -10.19 1.15
CA ARG A 94 -16.85 -9.00 1.35
C ARG A 94 -15.90 -8.83 0.21
N SER A 95 -15.47 -7.60 -0.02
CA SER A 95 -14.55 -7.30 -1.09
C SER A 95 -13.54 -6.27 -0.62
N LYS A 96 -12.40 -6.26 -1.27
CA LYS A 96 -11.32 -5.35 -0.92
C LYS A 96 -10.50 -5.04 -2.16
N LEU A 97 -10.17 -3.78 -2.34
CA LEU A 97 -9.29 -3.34 -3.41
C LEU A 97 -7.96 -2.97 -2.78
N GLU A 98 -6.90 -3.58 -3.22
CA GLU A 98 -5.58 -3.31 -2.66
C GLU A 98 -4.56 -3.17 -3.79
N ALA A 99 -3.42 -2.59 -3.48
CA ALA A 99 -2.33 -2.50 -4.42
C ALA A 99 -1.31 -3.57 -4.06
N VAL A 100 -0.96 -4.41 -5.04
CA VAL A 100 0.05 -5.43 -4.85
C VAL A 100 1.32 -4.92 -5.49
N SER A 101 2.37 -4.77 -4.71
CA SER A 101 3.56 -4.08 -5.16
C SER A 101 4.48 -5.01 -5.93
N TYR A 102 4.99 -4.58 -7.06
CA TYR A 102 6.07 -5.24 -7.76
C TYR A 102 7.40 -4.81 -7.18
N THR A 103 7.53 -3.53 -6.91
CA THR A 103 8.75 -2.97 -6.37
C THR A 103 8.39 -1.85 -5.42
N HIS A 104 9.31 -1.51 -4.57
CA HIS A 104 9.13 -0.36 -3.70
C HIS A 104 10.47 0.34 -3.57
N LEU A 105 10.41 1.65 -3.30
CA LEU A 105 11.58 2.44 -3.05
C LEU A 105 11.33 3.27 -1.81
N THR A 106 12.30 3.31 -0.93
CA THR A 106 12.23 4.17 0.24
C THR A 106 12.82 5.51 -0.17
N LEU A 107 12.02 6.55 -0.09
CA LEU A 107 12.51 7.86 -0.47
C LEU A 107 13.27 8.48 0.70
N PRO A 108 14.34 9.20 0.39
CA PRO A 108 15.10 9.83 1.45
C PRO A 108 14.25 10.88 2.10
N THR A 109 14.41 10.97 3.37
CA THR A 109 13.70 11.91 4.06
C THR A 109 14.47 13.11 3.90
N ASN A 110 13.95 14.07 3.42
CA ASN A 110 14.71 15.05 3.13
C ASN A 110 14.71 16.05 3.94
N ARG A 111 15.33 16.10 4.81
CA ARG A 111 15.32 16.96 5.62
C ARG A 111 16.27 17.91 5.44
N GLU A 112 16.98 17.83 4.97
CA GLU A 112 17.89 18.65 4.93
C GLU A 112 17.94 19.16 3.90
N VAL A 113 17.86 19.78 3.62
CA VAL A 113 17.89 20.29 2.59
C VAL A 113 18.59 21.33 2.55
#